data_5c41ea000b0a41fd08f466826736bb13
#
_entry.id   5c41ea000b0a41fd08f466826736bb13
#
_cell.length_a   1.000
_cell.length_b   1.000
_cell.length_c   1.000
_cell.angle_alpha   90.00
_cell.angle_beta   90.00
_cell.angle_gamma   90.00
#
_symmetry.space_group_name_H-M   'P 1'
#
loop_
_entity.id
_entity.type
_entity.pdbx_description
1 polymer ?
#
loop_
_entity_poly.entity_id
_entity_poly.type
_entity_poly.pdbx_seq_one_letter_code
_entity_poly.pdbx_strand_id
1 'polypeptide(L)'
;MSIELRNVSRWYGNVVAVNDVTMSIGPGVTGLLGPNGAGKSTIMHMIAGFLPPSRGELTVAGGHSWHNPDIYRTVGLVPERDSVYAFLTGEQFVVATAKLHQLTDPAAAATKAIALLDMADAADRRIATYSKGMRQRIKVAAALVHDPEILLLDEPFNGMDPRQRLHMMDLLDKLGSEGRTILFSSHILEEVERLSGTIQVVVAGRLAASGDFRAIRRLMTSRPHVFTVRSSDDRLLGGTLIARPAVTAVELTGPPNAGLVVRTSDYGAFCRDIAILARDHGVRLREVQPTDESLESVFAYLVTD
;
A
#
# COMPACT_ATOMS: atom_id res chain seq x y z
N MET A 1 4.53 -7.05 15.73
CA MET A 1 5.46 -5.98 16.16
C MET A 1 5.14 -4.68 15.46
N SER A 2 5.60 -3.50 15.94
CA SER A 2 5.30 -2.19 15.34
C SER A 2 6.57 -1.47 14.88
N ILE A 3 6.37 -0.54 13.94
CA ILE A 3 7.38 0.40 13.48
C ILE A 3 6.85 1.79 13.83
N GLU A 4 7.66 2.59 14.53
CA GLU A 4 7.30 3.93 14.97
C GLU A 4 8.30 4.96 14.45
N LEU A 5 7.81 5.96 13.75
CA LEU A 5 8.56 7.14 13.35
C LEU A 5 8.00 8.35 14.08
N ARG A 6 8.86 9.13 14.76
CA ARG A 6 8.49 10.36 15.47
C ARG A 6 9.34 11.52 14.99
N ASN A 7 8.73 12.44 14.25
CA ASN A 7 9.35 13.63 13.66
C ASN A 7 10.65 13.31 12.89
N VAL A 8 10.64 12.20 12.14
CA VAL A 8 11.80 11.68 11.44
C VAL A 8 12.09 12.51 10.19
N SER A 9 13.34 12.96 10.07
CA SER A 9 13.85 13.63 8.87
C SER A 9 15.15 13.00 8.41
N ARG A 10 15.39 13.01 7.09
CA ARG A 10 16.65 12.56 6.49
C ARG A 10 17.09 13.49 5.37
N TRP A 11 18.32 13.98 5.47
CA TRP A 11 18.97 14.85 4.49
C TRP A 11 20.17 14.17 3.85
N TYR A 12 20.40 14.48 2.57
CA TYR A 12 21.60 14.13 1.82
C TYR A 12 22.23 15.44 1.30
N GLY A 13 23.17 15.96 2.06
CA GLY A 13 23.67 17.32 1.81
C GLY A 13 22.54 18.35 1.90
N ASN A 14 22.28 19.06 0.81
CA ASN A 14 21.21 20.06 0.73
C ASN A 14 19.84 19.48 0.28
N VAL A 15 19.75 18.17 0.02
CA VAL A 15 18.52 17.53 -0.43
C VAL A 15 17.79 16.92 0.78
N VAL A 16 16.56 17.36 1.01
CA VAL A 16 15.68 16.81 2.03
C VAL A 16 14.90 15.67 1.40
N ALA A 17 15.25 14.42 1.74
CA ALA A 17 14.59 13.23 1.22
C ALA A 17 13.35 12.83 2.05
N VAL A 18 13.42 13.04 3.38
CA VAL A 18 12.32 12.82 4.33
C VAL A 18 12.29 14.00 5.29
N ASN A 19 11.11 14.55 5.55
CA ASN A 19 10.92 15.77 6.32
C ASN A 19 9.77 15.64 7.32
N ASP A 20 10.12 15.55 8.60
CA ASP A 20 9.20 15.58 9.73
C ASP A 20 8.08 14.52 9.68
N VAL A 21 8.44 13.29 9.33
CA VAL A 21 7.49 12.18 9.20
C VAL A 21 7.21 11.57 10.57
N THR A 22 5.94 11.52 10.95
CA THR A 22 5.44 10.81 12.13
C THR A 22 4.38 9.81 11.69
N MET A 23 4.65 8.52 11.85
CA MET A 23 3.73 7.44 11.50
C MET A 23 3.97 6.19 12.34
N SER A 24 2.93 5.37 12.49
CA SER A 24 2.98 4.06 13.13
C SER A 24 2.49 2.99 12.16
N ILE A 25 3.19 1.86 12.11
CA ILE A 25 2.85 0.71 11.27
C ILE A 25 2.78 -0.51 12.17
N GLY A 26 1.60 -1.09 12.28
CA GLY A 26 1.32 -2.29 13.08
C GLY A 26 1.21 -3.56 12.25
N PRO A 27 0.78 -4.67 12.88
CA PRO A 27 0.52 -5.94 12.20
C PRO A 27 -0.49 -5.78 11.05
N GLY A 28 -0.36 -6.62 10.04
CA GLY A 28 -1.11 -6.56 8.80
C GLY A 28 -0.31 -5.99 7.65
N VAL A 29 -0.99 -5.70 6.54
CA VAL A 29 -0.35 -5.17 5.34
C VAL A 29 -0.63 -3.67 5.22
N THR A 30 0.43 -2.88 5.13
CA THR A 30 0.38 -1.42 4.95
C THR A 30 1.04 -1.04 3.62
N GLY A 31 0.33 -0.27 2.80
CA GLY A 31 0.87 0.30 1.56
C GLY A 31 1.57 1.64 1.80
N LEU A 32 2.80 1.79 1.28
CA LEU A 32 3.54 3.05 1.27
C LEU A 32 3.48 3.67 -0.13
N LEU A 33 2.64 4.65 -0.27
CA LEU A 33 2.33 5.32 -1.54
C LEU A 33 3.08 6.63 -1.69
N GLY A 34 3.33 7.01 -2.93
CA GLY A 34 3.89 8.31 -3.28
C GLY A 34 4.55 8.28 -4.65
N PRO A 35 4.72 9.44 -5.30
CA PRO A 35 5.41 9.53 -6.57
C PRO A 35 6.89 9.10 -6.45
N ASN A 36 7.54 8.93 -7.60
CA ASN A 36 8.98 8.66 -7.61
C ASN A 36 9.74 9.84 -6.98
N GLY A 37 10.73 9.52 -6.13
CA GLY A 37 11.45 10.54 -5.38
C GLY A 37 10.75 11.07 -4.13
N ALA A 38 9.57 10.59 -3.77
CA ALA A 38 8.84 11.03 -2.57
C ALA A 38 9.51 10.64 -1.24
N GLY A 39 10.54 9.78 -1.25
CA GLY A 39 11.25 9.36 -0.04
C GLY A 39 10.93 7.95 0.44
N LYS A 40 10.09 7.17 -0.26
CA LYS A 40 9.66 5.82 0.14
C LYS A 40 10.82 4.87 0.45
N SER A 41 11.74 4.69 -0.49
CA SER A 41 12.93 3.81 -0.30
C SER A 41 13.84 4.33 0.83
N THR A 42 13.96 5.64 1.01
CA THR A 42 14.72 6.24 2.13
C THR A 42 14.08 5.87 3.47
N ILE A 43 12.75 5.96 3.58
CA ILE A 43 12.02 5.53 4.78
C ILE A 43 12.26 4.04 5.05
N MET A 44 12.11 3.17 4.04
CA MET A 44 12.35 1.73 4.19
C MET A 44 13.78 1.42 4.60
N HIS A 45 14.77 2.10 4.02
CA HIS A 45 16.19 1.91 4.40
C HIS A 45 16.48 2.38 5.83
N MET A 46 15.81 3.43 6.31
CA MET A 46 15.93 3.84 7.72
C MET A 46 15.29 2.81 8.65
N ILE A 47 14.10 2.28 8.31
CA ILE A 47 13.43 1.22 9.06
C ILE A 47 14.31 -0.04 9.12
N ALA A 48 14.93 -0.42 7.99
CA ALA A 48 15.82 -1.57 7.91
C ALA A 48 17.19 -1.37 8.60
N GLY A 49 17.43 -0.18 9.17
CA GLY A 49 18.71 0.10 9.85
C GLY A 49 19.90 0.34 8.92
N PHE A 50 19.68 0.55 7.61
CA PHE A 50 20.75 0.86 6.66
C PHE A 50 21.15 2.34 6.66
N LEU A 51 20.24 3.21 7.13
CA LEU A 51 20.45 4.65 7.19
C LEU A 51 20.00 5.18 8.55
N PRO A 52 20.77 6.05 9.20
CA PRO A 52 20.30 6.78 10.37
C PRO A 52 19.30 7.86 9.97
N PRO A 53 18.32 8.20 10.80
CA PRO A 53 17.62 9.47 10.66
C PRO A 53 18.61 10.63 10.91
N SER A 54 18.42 11.76 10.21
CA SER A 54 19.17 12.99 10.50
C SER A 54 18.59 13.72 11.71
N ARG A 55 17.27 13.54 11.98
CA ARG A 55 16.53 14.07 13.11
C ARG A 55 15.34 13.16 13.42
N GLY A 56 14.84 13.23 14.66
CA GLY A 56 13.71 12.45 15.12
C GLY A 56 14.12 11.08 15.65
N GLU A 57 13.15 10.28 16.00
CA GLU A 57 13.32 8.95 16.56
C GLU A 57 12.63 7.90 15.69
N LEU A 58 13.33 6.79 15.44
CA LEU A 58 12.80 5.66 14.71
C LEU A 58 13.05 4.39 15.50
N THR A 59 11.95 3.68 15.86
CA THR A 59 11.99 2.41 16.56
C THR A 59 11.31 1.32 15.76
N VAL A 60 11.86 0.12 15.84
CA VAL A 60 11.36 -1.09 15.19
C VAL A 60 11.33 -2.19 16.25
N ALA A 61 10.17 -2.81 16.45
CA ALA A 61 9.98 -3.81 17.50
C ALA A 61 10.40 -3.31 18.91
N GLY A 62 10.22 -2.00 19.18
CA GLY A 62 10.58 -1.37 20.45
C GLY A 62 12.05 -0.98 20.62
N GLY A 63 12.92 -1.30 19.66
CA GLY A 63 14.35 -0.92 19.65
C GLY A 63 14.67 0.10 18.57
N HIS A 64 15.79 0.84 18.72
CA HIS A 64 16.28 1.70 17.63
C HIS A 64 16.67 0.87 16.43
N SER A 65 16.40 1.35 15.20
CA SER A 65 16.77 0.64 13.97
C SER A 65 18.27 0.78 13.64
N TRP A 66 18.84 1.95 13.90
CA TRP A 66 20.24 2.23 13.58
C TRP A 66 21.20 1.73 14.67
N HIS A 67 22.36 1.20 14.26
CA HIS A 67 23.36 0.56 15.14
C HIS A 67 22.80 -0.60 15.99
N ASN A 68 21.80 -1.29 15.48
CA ASN A 68 21.18 -2.44 16.16
C ASN A 68 21.26 -3.69 15.27
N PRO A 69 22.28 -4.54 15.41
CA PRO A 69 22.39 -5.76 14.61
C PRO A 69 21.25 -6.76 14.79
N ASP A 70 20.56 -6.73 15.94
CA ASP A 70 19.45 -7.64 16.22
C ASP A 70 18.22 -7.36 15.36
N ILE A 71 18.11 -6.17 14.76
CA ILE A 71 17.04 -5.83 13.83
C ILE A 71 16.99 -6.79 12.63
N TYR A 72 18.15 -7.28 12.16
CA TYR A 72 18.24 -8.19 11.02
C TYR A 72 17.68 -9.58 11.30
N ARG A 73 17.45 -9.94 12.57
CA ARG A 73 16.73 -11.16 12.94
C ARG A 73 15.21 -11.00 12.81
N THR A 74 14.73 -9.77 12.91
CA THR A 74 13.30 -9.44 12.95
C THR A 74 12.79 -8.91 11.62
N VAL A 75 13.66 -8.27 10.83
CA VAL A 75 13.28 -7.57 9.59
C VAL A 75 13.83 -8.29 8.36
N GLY A 76 12.96 -8.59 7.41
CA GLY A 76 13.30 -8.96 6.04
C GLY A 76 13.14 -7.76 5.11
N LEU A 77 14.10 -7.51 4.22
CA LEU A 77 14.02 -6.43 3.23
C LEU A 77 14.19 -6.96 1.82
N VAL A 78 13.28 -6.56 0.94
CA VAL A 78 13.37 -6.74 -0.51
C VAL A 78 13.54 -5.37 -1.15
N PRO A 79 14.74 -4.98 -1.61
CA PRO A 79 14.95 -3.70 -2.27
C PRO A 79 14.42 -3.71 -3.70
N GLU A 80 14.06 -2.53 -4.24
CA GLU A 80 13.65 -2.36 -5.64
C GLU A 80 14.73 -2.84 -6.62
N ARG A 81 15.99 -2.48 -6.35
CA ARG A 81 17.11 -2.82 -7.23
C ARG A 81 17.36 -4.32 -7.28
N ASP A 82 17.87 -4.81 -8.41
CA ASP A 82 18.35 -6.18 -8.57
C ASP A 82 19.54 -6.39 -7.61
N SER A 83 19.28 -7.10 -6.51
CA SER A 83 20.27 -7.41 -5.45
C SER A 83 20.62 -8.90 -5.42
N VAL A 84 20.52 -9.57 -6.58
CA VAL A 84 20.83 -11.00 -6.72
C VAL A 84 22.14 -11.21 -7.47
N TYR A 85 22.81 -12.31 -7.16
CA TYR A 85 24.08 -12.68 -7.81
C TYR A 85 23.81 -13.63 -8.99
N ALA A 86 24.00 -13.15 -10.20
CA ALA A 86 23.67 -13.86 -11.44
C ALA A 86 24.38 -15.22 -11.63
N PHE A 87 25.57 -15.39 -11.02
CA PHE A 87 26.37 -16.62 -11.09
C PHE A 87 25.92 -17.72 -10.13
N LEU A 88 25.11 -17.39 -9.12
CA LEU A 88 24.54 -18.36 -8.18
C LEU A 88 23.27 -19.00 -8.76
N THR A 89 22.91 -20.18 -8.25
CA THR A 89 21.56 -20.72 -8.41
C THR A 89 20.59 -20.05 -7.42
N GLY A 90 19.28 -20.18 -7.65
CA GLY A 90 18.29 -19.69 -6.71
C GLY A 90 18.46 -20.28 -5.33
N GLU A 91 18.64 -21.60 -5.25
CA GLU A 91 18.90 -22.30 -4.00
C GLU A 91 20.16 -21.79 -3.30
N GLN A 92 21.29 -21.71 -4.03
CA GLN A 92 22.55 -21.20 -3.46
C GLN A 92 22.40 -19.81 -2.87
N PHE A 93 21.66 -18.93 -3.53
CA PHE A 93 21.40 -17.57 -3.06
C PHE A 93 20.61 -17.56 -1.74
N VAL A 94 19.52 -18.32 -1.65
CA VAL A 94 18.68 -18.38 -0.44
C VAL A 94 19.41 -19.10 0.70
N VAL A 95 20.15 -20.19 0.43
CA VAL A 95 20.98 -20.88 1.41
C VAL A 95 22.09 -19.96 1.94
N ALA A 96 22.74 -19.17 1.08
CA ALA A 96 23.73 -18.19 1.53
C ALA A 96 23.14 -17.16 2.49
N THR A 97 21.94 -16.66 2.18
CA THR A 97 21.21 -15.75 3.08
C THR A 97 20.87 -16.41 4.41
N ALA A 98 20.37 -17.66 4.38
CA ALA A 98 20.08 -18.43 5.60
C ALA A 98 21.32 -18.62 6.49
N LYS A 99 22.49 -18.86 5.88
CA LYS A 99 23.78 -18.95 6.59
C LYS A 99 24.19 -17.62 7.23
N LEU A 100 23.98 -16.49 6.54
CA LEU A 100 24.26 -15.17 7.10
C LEU A 100 23.37 -14.87 8.33
N HIS A 101 22.13 -15.36 8.33
CA HIS A 101 21.23 -15.30 9.49
C HIS A 101 21.54 -16.35 10.56
N GLN A 102 22.59 -17.19 10.38
CA GLN A 102 23.04 -18.22 11.32
C GLN A 102 21.95 -19.24 11.68
N LEU A 103 21.10 -19.59 10.70
CA LEU A 103 20.06 -20.60 10.93
C LEU A 103 20.66 -21.98 11.16
N THR A 104 20.03 -22.78 12.00
CA THR A 104 20.51 -24.13 12.37
C THR A 104 20.54 -25.08 11.17
N ASP A 105 19.49 -25.01 10.32
CA ASP A 105 19.42 -25.77 9.06
C ASP A 105 19.13 -24.83 7.89
N PRO A 106 20.19 -24.23 7.29
CA PRO A 106 20.04 -23.30 6.19
C PRO A 106 19.41 -23.91 4.92
N ALA A 107 19.64 -25.22 4.69
CA ALA A 107 19.13 -25.89 3.50
C ALA A 107 17.61 -26.13 3.62
N ALA A 108 17.14 -26.64 4.75
CA ALA A 108 15.72 -26.84 4.98
C ALA A 108 14.95 -25.51 4.99
N ALA A 109 15.52 -24.46 5.61
CA ALA A 109 14.92 -23.12 5.59
C ALA A 109 14.80 -22.56 4.17
N ALA A 110 15.85 -22.71 3.36
CA ALA A 110 15.84 -22.26 1.97
C ALA A 110 14.81 -23.02 1.14
N THR A 111 14.74 -24.35 1.26
CA THR A 111 13.73 -25.18 0.56
C THR A 111 12.32 -24.71 0.88
N LYS A 112 12.02 -24.49 2.16
CA LYS A 112 10.71 -23.96 2.61
C LYS A 112 10.41 -22.58 2.02
N ALA A 113 11.35 -21.65 2.08
CA ALA A 113 11.16 -20.30 1.58
C ALA A 113 10.97 -20.27 0.05
N ILE A 114 11.75 -21.07 -0.69
CA ILE A 114 11.64 -21.20 -2.16
C ILE A 114 10.29 -21.79 -2.57
N ALA A 115 9.81 -22.80 -1.83
CA ALA A 115 8.51 -23.41 -2.10
C ALA A 115 7.35 -22.44 -1.89
N LEU A 116 7.40 -21.54 -0.91
CA LEU A 116 6.39 -20.51 -0.67
C LEU A 116 6.21 -19.56 -1.87
N LEU A 117 7.24 -19.42 -2.70
CA LEU A 117 7.25 -18.52 -3.88
C LEU A 117 7.07 -19.28 -5.21
N ASP A 118 6.67 -20.55 -5.19
CA ASP A 118 6.56 -21.41 -6.40
C ASP A 118 7.84 -21.39 -7.25
N MET A 119 9.01 -21.50 -6.60
CA MET A 119 10.30 -21.47 -7.27
C MET A 119 11.07 -22.80 -7.18
N ALA A 120 10.44 -23.87 -6.65
CA ALA A 120 11.09 -25.15 -6.44
C ALA A 120 11.68 -25.74 -7.75
N ASP A 121 10.91 -25.73 -8.84
CA ASP A 121 11.33 -26.29 -10.14
C ASP A 121 12.43 -25.51 -10.83
N ALA A 122 12.77 -24.33 -10.33
CA ALA A 122 13.79 -23.46 -10.88
C ALA A 122 14.95 -23.22 -9.92
N ALA A 123 14.91 -23.80 -8.72
CA ALA A 123 15.84 -23.52 -7.63
C ALA A 123 17.30 -23.84 -7.98
N ASP A 124 17.56 -24.87 -8.77
CA ASP A 124 18.86 -25.34 -9.22
C ASP A 124 19.42 -24.56 -10.43
N ARG A 125 18.57 -23.75 -11.09
CA ARG A 125 18.98 -22.96 -12.27
C ARG A 125 19.73 -21.71 -11.83
N ARG A 126 20.70 -21.27 -12.65
CA ARG A 126 21.42 -20.00 -12.43
C ARG A 126 20.47 -18.80 -12.52
N ILE A 127 20.60 -17.87 -11.59
CA ILE A 127 19.80 -16.61 -11.54
C ILE A 127 19.98 -15.78 -12.82
N ALA A 128 21.14 -15.89 -13.50
CA ALA A 128 21.34 -15.30 -14.83
C ALA A 128 20.25 -15.68 -15.84
N THR A 129 19.64 -16.86 -15.70
CA THR A 129 18.60 -17.39 -16.62
C THR A 129 17.17 -17.03 -16.17
N TYR A 130 17.03 -16.34 -15.03
CA TYR A 130 15.73 -16.00 -14.47
C TYR A 130 15.08 -14.82 -15.20
N SER A 131 13.78 -14.87 -15.40
CA SER A 131 12.99 -13.69 -15.76
C SER A 131 13.03 -12.64 -14.63
N LYS A 132 12.62 -11.41 -14.91
CA LYS A 132 12.54 -10.37 -13.88
C LYS A 132 11.62 -10.78 -12.71
N GLY A 133 10.45 -11.38 -13.01
CA GLY A 133 9.53 -11.90 -11.99
C GLY A 133 10.12 -13.06 -11.19
N MET A 134 10.92 -13.96 -11.79
CA MET A 134 11.63 -15.01 -11.05
C MET A 134 12.70 -14.43 -10.13
N ARG A 135 13.46 -13.43 -10.59
CA ARG A 135 14.42 -12.72 -9.72
C ARG A 135 13.74 -12.04 -8.55
N GLN A 136 12.58 -11.44 -8.78
CA GLN A 136 11.81 -10.81 -7.72
C GLN A 136 11.33 -11.84 -6.68
N ARG A 137 10.77 -12.97 -7.13
CA ARG A 137 10.33 -14.04 -6.22
C ARG A 137 11.47 -14.62 -5.40
N ILE A 138 12.64 -14.84 -5.99
CA ILE A 138 13.78 -15.39 -5.23
C ILE A 138 14.35 -14.38 -4.22
N LYS A 139 14.26 -13.06 -4.47
CA LYS A 139 14.57 -12.02 -3.47
C LYS A 139 13.60 -12.09 -2.28
N VAL A 140 12.30 -12.27 -2.55
CA VAL A 140 11.30 -12.42 -1.48
C VAL A 140 11.55 -13.70 -0.69
N ALA A 141 11.88 -14.83 -1.35
CA ALA A 141 12.26 -16.07 -0.66
C ALA A 141 13.46 -15.86 0.27
N ALA A 142 14.49 -15.16 -0.20
CA ALA A 142 15.66 -14.83 0.62
C ALA A 142 15.30 -13.93 1.82
N ALA A 143 14.41 -12.96 1.64
CA ALA A 143 13.95 -12.09 2.72
C ALA A 143 13.06 -12.82 3.75
N LEU A 144 12.40 -13.91 3.36
CA LEU A 144 11.57 -14.74 4.23
C LEU A 144 12.30 -15.90 4.91
N VAL A 145 13.54 -16.21 4.50
CA VAL A 145 14.25 -17.44 4.91
C VAL A 145 14.45 -17.56 6.42
N HIS A 146 14.61 -16.44 7.12
CA HIS A 146 14.80 -16.37 8.57
C HIS A 146 13.53 -16.13 9.37
N ASP A 147 12.37 -16.26 8.69
CA ASP A 147 11.04 -16.13 9.30
C ASP A 147 10.79 -14.76 9.99
N PRO A 148 11.03 -13.62 9.32
CA PRO A 148 10.95 -12.30 9.95
C PRO A 148 9.54 -11.94 10.37
N GLU A 149 9.40 -11.18 11.47
CA GLU A 149 8.13 -10.64 11.93
C GLU A 149 7.74 -9.36 11.18
N ILE A 150 8.72 -8.67 10.60
CA ILE A 150 8.54 -7.45 9.82
C ILE A 150 9.11 -7.68 8.43
N LEU A 151 8.31 -7.39 7.40
CA LEU A 151 8.72 -7.53 6.00
C LEU A 151 8.59 -6.18 5.28
N LEU A 152 9.69 -5.69 4.74
CA LEU A 152 9.77 -4.46 3.96
C LEU A 152 9.99 -4.81 2.50
N LEU A 153 9.10 -4.34 1.62
CA LEU A 153 9.09 -4.71 0.20
C LEU A 153 9.05 -3.45 -0.66
N ASP A 154 10.14 -3.15 -1.34
CA ASP A 154 10.19 -1.99 -2.23
C ASP A 154 9.85 -2.44 -3.66
N GLU A 155 8.67 -2.02 -4.16
CA GLU A 155 8.10 -2.37 -5.47
C GLU A 155 8.08 -3.90 -5.73
N PRO A 156 7.45 -4.72 -4.85
CA PRO A 156 7.57 -6.18 -4.88
C PRO A 156 6.99 -6.85 -6.13
N PHE A 157 6.06 -6.20 -6.82
CA PHE A 157 5.35 -6.77 -7.96
C PHE A 157 5.97 -6.47 -9.33
N ASN A 158 7.06 -5.69 -9.33
CA ASN A 158 7.74 -5.27 -10.56
C ASN A 158 8.25 -6.45 -11.40
N GLY A 159 7.78 -6.49 -12.67
CA GLY A 159 8.19 -7.50 -13.66
C GLY A 159 7.53 -8.85 -13.49
N MET A 160 6.52 -8.98 -12.66
CA MET A 160 5.67 -10.15 -12.56
C MET A 160 4.54 -10.09 -13.59
N ASP A 161 4.17 -11.24 -14.14
CA ASP A 161 2.93 -11.38 -14.90
C ASP A 161 1.70 -11.31 -13.96
N PRO A 162 0.49 -11.10 -14.49
CA PRO A 162 -0.71 -10.94 -13.67
C PRO A 162 -0.98 -12.11 -12.70
N ARG A 163 -0.70 -13.36 -13.12
CA ARG A 163 -0.92 -14.55 -12.29
C ARG A 163 0.08 -14.59 -11.12
N GLN A 164 1.35 -14.35 -11.42
CA GLN A 164 2.41 -14.31 -10.40
C GLN A 164 2.18 -13.17 -9.40
N ARG A 165 1.69 -12.03 -9.88
CA ARG A 165 1.33 -10.88 -9.02
C ARG A 165 0.21 -11.24 -8.04
N LEU A 166 -0.85 -11.88 -8.52
CA LEU A 166 -1.95 -12.33 -7.67
C LEU A 166 -1.47 -13.30 -6.59
N HIS A 167 -0.69 -14.30 -6.98
CA HIS A 167 -0.14 -15.27 -6.04
C HIS A 167 0.74 -14.60 -4.96
N MET A 168 1.56 -13.63 -5.34
CA MET A 168 2.37 -12.85 -4.39
C MET A 168 1.49 -12.02 -3.44
N MET A 169 0.42 -11.40 -3.94
CA MET A 169 -0.54 -10.66 -3.10
C MET A 169 -1.22 -11.59 -2.09
N ASP A 170 -1.69 -12.75 -2.52
CA ASP A 170 -2.34 -13.73 -1.66
C ASP A 170 -1.37 -14.23 -0.56
N LEU A 171 -0.08 -14.42 -0.90
CA LEU A 171 0.95 -14.77 0.08
C LEU A 171 1.15 -13.66 1.11
N LEU A 172 1.27 -12.40 0.67
CA LEU A 172 1.49 -11.26 1.56
C LEU A 172 0.26 -11.02 2.47
N ASP A 173 -0.94 -11.14 1.93
CA ASP A 173 -2.19 -11.03 2.71
C ASP A 173 -2.26 -12.11 3.79
N LYS A 174 -1.94 -13.36 3.43
CA LYS A 174 -1.85 -14.46 4.38
C LYS A 174 -0.84 -14.20 5.50
N LEU A 175 0.38 -13.78 5.14
CA LEU A 175 1.43 -13.47 6.13
C LEU A 175 1.02 -12.30 7.04
N GLY A 176 0.35 -11.28 6.50
CA GLY A 176 -0.20 -10.17 7.28
C GLY A 176 -1.31 -10.61 8.23
N SER A 177 -2.22 -11.49 7.79
CA SER A 177 -3.31 -12.04 8.61
C SER A 177 -2.80 -12.96 9.72
N GLU A 178 -1.62 -13.59 9.54
CA GLU A 178 -0.92 -14.36 10.56
C GLU A 178 -0.21 -13.48 11.62
N GLY A 179 -0.33 -12.15 11.52
CA GLY A 179 0.17 -11.19 12.52
C GLY A 179 1.53 -10.57 12.19
N ARG A 180 2.11 -10.79 11.02
CA ARG A 180 3.32 -10.10 10.59
C ARG A 180 3.01 -8.65 10.23
N THR A 181 4.01 -7.79 10.40
CA THR A 181 3.96 -6.40 9.94
C THR A 181 4.59 -6.32 8.56
N ILE A 182 3.80 -5.98 7.55
CA ILE A 182 4.26 -5.89 6.17
C ILE A 182 4.10 -4.45 5.69
N LEU A 183 5.20 -3.84 5.25
CA LEU A 183 5.22 -2.55 4.58
C LEU A 183 5.70 -2.73 3.15
N PHE A 184 4.86 -2.44 2.18
CA PHE A 184 5.27 -2.48 0.79
C PHE A 184 5.07 -1.14 0.09
N SER A 185 6.00 -0.77 -0.78
CA SER A 185 5.82 0.36 -1.68
C SER A 185 5.20 -0.11 -3.00
N SER A 186 4.36 0.73 -3.57
CA SER A 186 3.95 0.62 -4.97
C SER A 186 3.60 2.01 -5.53
N HIS A 187 3.76 2.16 -6.82
CA HIS A 187 3.24 3.30 -7.59
C HIS A 187 1.94 2.92 -8.33
N ILE A 188 1.51 1.66 -8.25
CA ILE A 188 0.28 1.15 -8.84
C ILE A 188 -0.79 1.11 -7.75
N LEU A 189 -1.75 1.99 -7.85
CA LEU A 189 -2.78 2.20 -6.82
C LEU A 189 -3.68 0.98 -6.63
N GLU A 190 -4.01 0.28 -7.73
CA GLU A 190 -4.82 -0.94 -7.70
C GLU A 190 -4.17 -2.06 -6.86
N GLU A 191 -2.83 -2.16 -6.88
CA GLU A 191 -2.10 -3.13 -6.05
C GLU A 191 -2.29 -2.84 -4.57
N VAL A 192 -2.21 -1.57 -4.22
CA VAL A 192 -2.35 -1.11 -2.84
C VAL A 192 -3.80 -1.25 -2.37
N GLU A 193 -4.77 -0.85 -3.20
CA GLU A 193 -6.20 -0.94 -2.89
C GLU A 193 -6.63 -2.40 -2.65
N ARG A 194 -6.04 -3.33 -3.41
CA ARG A 194 -6.35 -4.76 -3.29
C ARG A 194 -5.72 -5.41 -2.06
N LEU A 195 -4.49 -5.04 -1.72
CA LEU A 195 -3.68 -5.76 -0.74
C LEU A 195 -3.70 -5.13 0.66
N SER A 196 -3.87 -3.81 0.76
CA SER A 196 -3.75 -3.12 2.05
C SER A 196 -5.04 -2.45 2.50
N GLY A 197 -5.42 -2.67 3.77
CA GLY A 197 -6.47 -1.89 4.43
C GLY A 197 -5.99 -0.54 4.96
N THR A 198 -4.68 -0.37 5.11
CA THR A 198 -4.06 0.85 5.64
C THR A 198 -2.99 1.36 4.68
N ILE A 199 -2.97 2.67 4.46
CA ILE A 199 -1.98 3.33 3.61
C ILE A 199 -1.22 4.42 4.36
N GLN A 200 0.01 4.65 3.91
CA GLN A 200 0.84 5.79 4.26
C GLN A 200 1.19 6.52 2.97
N VAL A 201 0.67 7.72 2.77
CA VAL A 201 0.91 8.52 1.56
C VAL A 201 2.03 9.52 1.83
N VAL A 202 3.11 9.43 1.07
CA VAL A 202 4.28 10.31 1.18
C VAL A 202 4.40 11.15 -0.08
N VAL A 203 4.45 12.46 0.10
CA VAL A 203 4.61 13.45 -1.00
C VAL A 203 5.72 14.42 -0.61
N ALA A 204 6.68 14.65 -1.51
CA ALA A 204 7.83 15.54 -1.29
C ALA A 204 8.53 15.34 0.08
N GLY A 205 8.70 14.09 0.49
CA GLY A 205 9.33 13.72 1.75
C GLY A 205 8.47 13.87 3.00
N ARG A 206 7.20 14.24 2.89
CA ARG A 206 6.28 14.43 4.01
C ARG A 206 5.17 13.40 4.00
N LEU A 207 4.66 13.04 5.18
CA LEU A 207 3.45 12.24 5.29
C LEU A 207 2.24 13.14 4.98
N ALA A 208 1.57 12.86 3.86
CA ALA A 208 0.39 13.60 3.42
C ALA A 208 -0.91 13.00 4.00
N ALA A 209 -0.98 11.68 4.14
CA ALA A 209 -2.12 10.98 4.73
C ALA A 209 -1.71 9.62 5.31
N SER A 210 -2.45 9.17 6.33
CA SER A 210 -2.24 7.88 7.01
C SER A 210 -3.59 7.29 7.42
N GLY A 211 -3.81 6.00 7.16
CA GLY A 211 -5.01 5.27 7.58
C GLY A 211 -5.72 4.53 6.45
N ASP A 212 -6.99 4.18 6.67
CA ASP A 212 -7.85 3.61 5.64
C ASP A 212 -8.16 4.68 4.57
N PHE A 213 -7.90 4.35 3.30
CA PHE A 213 -8.02 5.34 2.21
C PHE A 213 -9.46 5.79 1.96
N ARG A 214 -10.46 4.95 2.23
CA ARG A 214 -11.87 5.32 2.13
C ARG A 214 -12.25 6.28 3.25
N ALA A 215 -11.75 6.05 4.47
CA ALA A 215 -11.93 6.97 5.59
C ALA A 215 -11.24 8.32 5.29
N ILE A 216 -10.02 8.30 4.74
CA ILE A 216 -9.31 9.50 4.32
C ILE A 216 -10.16 10.27 3.29
N ARG A 217 -10.68 9.61 2.25
CA ARG A 217 -11.51 10.26 1.23
C ARG A 217 -12.76 10.92 1.80
N ARG A 218 -13.43 10.27 2.75
CA ARG A 218 -14.64 10.81 3.39
C ARG A 218 -14.37 12.08 4.21
N LEU A 219 -13.15 12.22 4.73
CA LEU A 219 -12.72 13.40 5.51
C LEU A 219 -12.23 14.55 4.63
N MET A 220 -11.95 14.32 3.34
CA MET A 220 -11.50 15.36 2.42
C MET A 220 -12.68 16.25 2.01
N THR A 221 -12.80 17.40 2.67
CA THR A 221 -13.85 18.39 2.40
C THR A 221 -13.51 19.41 1.30
N SER A 222 -12.23 19.50 0.91
CA SER A 222 -11.76 20.43 -0.11
C SER A 222 -12.21 20.08 -1.53
N ARG A 223 -12.63 18.84 -1.75
CA ARG A 223 -13.12 18.34 -3.05
C ARG A 223 -14.50 17.71 -2.89
N PRO A 224 -15.50 18.07 -3.73
CA PRO A 224 -16.82 17.47 -3.67
C PRO A 224 -16.77 15.94 -3.86
N HIS A 225 -17.56 15.22 -3.07
CA HIS A 225 -17.78 13.79 -3.27
C HIS A 225 -18.71 13.57 -4.47
N VAL A 226 -18.46 12.51 -5.23
CA VAL A 226 -19.22 12.18 -6.44
C VAL A 226 -19.98 10.87 -6.23
N PHE A 227 -21.28 10.90 -6.45
CA PHE A 227 -22.14 9.73 -6.37
C PHE A 227 -22.81 9.47 -7.71
N THR A 228 -22.90 8.19 -8.10
CA THR A 228 -23.83 7.74 -9.12
C THR A 228 -25.11 7.26 -8.42
N VAL A 229 -26.24 7.80 -8.84
CA VAL A 229 -27.55 7.47 -8.30
C VAL A 229 -28.46 7.02 -9.44
N ARG A 230 -29.20 5.92 -9.25
CA ARG A 230 -30.27 5.47 -10.14
C ARG A 230 -31.58 5.36 -9.37
N SER A 231 -32.63 5.85 -9.93
CA SER A 231 -33.94 5.88 -9.28
C SER A 231 -35.10 5.54 -10.25
N SER A 232 -36.33 5.54 -9.76
CA SER A 232 -37.51 5.39 -10.59
C SER A 232 -37.88 6.70 -11.34
N ASP A 233 -37.43 7.86 -10.84
CA ASP A 233 -37.56 9.18 -11.47
C ASP A 233 -36.34 10.03 -11.13
N ASP A 234 -35.32 9.95 -12.00
CA ASP A 234 -34.02 10.64 -11.80
C ASP A 234 -34.20 12.17 -11.92
N ARG A 235 -35.13 12.64 -12.74
CA ARG A 235 -35.35 14.08 -12.93
C ARG A 235 -35.96 14.73 -11.69
N LEU A 236 -36.99 14.10 -11.11
CA LEU A 236 -37.61 14.57 -9.88
C LEU A 236 -36.62 14.52 -8.72
N LEU A 237 -35.91 13.40 -8.55
CA LEU A 237 -34.94 13.26 -7.51
C LEU A 237 -33.78 14.27 -7.65
N GLY A 238 -33.26 14.47 -8.86
CA GLY A 238 -32.20 15.44 -9.14
C GLY A 238 -32.60 16.88 -8.82
N GLY A 239 -33.84 17.27 -9.17
CA GLY A 239 -34.41 18.60 -8.84
C GLY A 239 -34.56 18.84 -7.33
N THR A 240 -34.87 17.79 -6.55
CA THR A 240 -34.94 17.91 -5.09
C THR A 240 -33.57 17.88 -4.42
N LEU A 241 -32.62 17.13 -4.97
CA LEU A 241 -31.27 17.06 -4.46
C LEU A 241 -30.52 18.38 -4.65
N ILE A 242 -30.60 19.02 -5.81
CA ILE A 242 -29.89 20.29 -6.07
C ILE A 242 -30.32 21.44 -5.15
N ALA A 243 -31.50 21.35 -4.56
CA ALA A 243 -31.96 22.33 -3.59
C ALA A 243 -31.33 22.20 -2.20
N ARG A 244 -30.52 21.15 -1.97
CA ARG A 244 -29.83 20.95 -0.70
C ARG A 244 -28.51 21.71 -0.65
N PRO A 245 -28.20 22.43 0.45
CA PRO A 245 -26.97 23.24 0.55
C PRO A 245 -25.68 22.45 0.34
N ALA A 246 -25.65 21.19 0.73
CA ALA A 246 -24.48 20.32 0.58
C ALA A 246 -24.27 19.83 -0.86
N VAL A 247 -25.31 19.87 -1.72
CA VAL A 247 -25.24 19.41 -3.11
C VAL A 247 -24.80 20.56 -4.01
N THR A 248 -23.65 20.38 -4.66
CA THR A 248 -23.01 21.41 -5.49
C THR A 248 -23.33 21.27 -6.97
N ALA A 249 -23.66 20.06 -7.43
CA ALA A 249 -24.08 19.81 -8.81
C ALA A 249 -24.88 18.51 -8.92
N VAL A 250 -25.81 18.48 -9.89
CA VAL A 250 -26.52 17.26 -10.32
C VAL A 250 -26.55 17.23 -11.82
N GLU A 251 -26.16 16.11 -12.40
CA GLU A 251 -26.09 15.87 -13.85
C GLU A 251 -26.85 14.59 -14.21
N LEU A 252 -27.68 14.66 -15.22
CA LEU A 252 -28.41 13.51 -15.78
C LEU A 252 -27.50 12.77 -16.78
N THR A 253 -27.31 11.46 -16.59
CA THR A 253 -26.36 10.66 -17.38
C THR A 253 -26.97 9.98 -18.60
N GLY A 254 -27.80 10.67 -19.40
CA GLY A 254 -28.33 10.10 -20.63
C GLY A 254 -29.87 10.13 -20.71
N PRO A 255 -30.54 9.15 -21.38
CA PRO A 255 -31.99 9.12 -21.52
C PRO A 255 -32.70 9.06 -20.16
N PRO A 256 -34.00 9.32 -20.11
CA PRO A 256 -34.75 9.34 -18.85
C PRO A 256 -34.51 8.11 -17.99
N ASN A 257 -34.17 8.32 -16.70
CA ASN A 257 -33.86 7.27 -15.70
C ASN A 257 -32.62 6.40 -15.99
N ALA A 258 -31.66 6.93 -16.73
CA ALA A 258 -30.36 6.28 -16.93
C ALA A 258 -29.40 6.47 -15.75
N GLY A 259 -29.69 7.44 -14.89
CA GLY A 259 -28.95 7.77 -13.67
C GLY A 259 -28.67 9.26 -13.50
N LEU A 260 -28.15 9.58 -12.33
CA LEU A 260 -27.66 10.90 -11.93
C LEU A 260 -26.21 10.80 -11.50
N VAL A 261 -25.41 11.80 -11.83
CA VAL A 261 -24.15 12.08 -11.13
C VAL A 261 -24.39 13.26 -10.19
N VAL A 262 -24.19 13.05 -8.90
CA VAL A 262 -24.40 14.07 -7.86
C VAL A 262 -23.06 14.41 -7.23
N ARG A 263 -22.77 15.72 -7.14
CA ARG A 263 -21.59 16.23 -6.42
C ARG A 263 -22.04 16.87 -5.11
N THR A 264 -21.42 16.50 -4.01
CA THR A 264 -21.75 17.02 -2.68
C THR A 264 -20.50 17.39 -1.89
N SER A 265 -20.57 18.46 -1.10
CA SER A 265 -19.51 18.89 -0.19
C SER A 265 -19.54 18.16 1.16
N ASP A 266 -20.64 17.46 1.48
CA ASP A 266 -20.81 16.71 2.74
C ASP A 266 -21.34 15.31 2.45
N TYR A 267 -20.42 14.32 2.52
CA TYR A 267 -20.73 12.90 2.33
C TYR A 267 -21.83 12.41 3.28
N GLY A 268 -21.70 12.75 4.58
CA GLY A 268 -22.60 12.26 5.61
C GLY A 268 -23.99 12.85 5.50
N ALA A 269 -24.11 14.15 5.23
CA ALA A 269 -25.38 14.81 5.00
C ALA A 269 -26.08 14.22 3.77
N PHE A 270 -25.36 14.05 2.66
CA PHE A 270 -25.92 13.45 1.44
C PHE A 270 -26.49 12.05 1.68
N CYS A 271 -25.73 11.17 2.33
CA CYS A 271 -26.18 9.79 2.62
C CYS A 271 -27.43 9.74 3.53
N ARG A 272 -27.56 10.67 4.46
CA ARG A 272 -28.77 10.77 5.29
C ARG A 272 -29.97 11.33 4.50
N ASP A 273 -29.75 12.36 3.71
CA ASP A 273 -30.81 13.11 3.06
C ASP A 273 -31.44 12.38 1.86
N ILE A 274 -30.62 11.67 1.06
CA ILE A 274 -31.07 11.03 -0.18
C ILE A 274 -32.20 10.03 0.04
N ALA A 275 -32.10 9.20 1.09
CA ALA A 275 -33.13 8.21 1.42
C ALA A 275 -34.44 8.86 1.87
N ILE A 276 -34.35 9.95 2.66
CA ILE A 276 -35.48 10.71 3.15
C ILE A 276 -36.18 11.40 1.98
N LEU A 277 -35.43 12.10 1.11
CA LEU A 277 -35.94 12.79 -0.05
C LEU A 277 -36.65 11.84 -1.03
N ALA A 278 -36.02 10.71 -1.32
CA ALA A 278 -36.61 9.72 -2.21
C ALA A 278 -37.94 9.20 -1.67
N ARG A 279 -38.02 8.89 -0.38
CA ARG A 279 -39.28 8.46 0.29
C ARG A 279 -40.35 9.55 0.25
N ASP A 280 -40.01 10.78 0.61
CA ASP A 280 -40.95 11.87 0.75
C ASP A 280 -41.57 12.31 -0.60
N HIS A 281 -40.86 12.03 -1.70
CA HIS A 281 -41.33 12.29 -3.07
C HIS A 281 -41.80 11.03 -3.82
N GLY A 282 -41.92 9.88 -3.13
CA GLY A 282 -42.39 8.64 -3.73
C GLY A 282 -41.43 8.04 -4.78
N VAL A 283 -40.16 8.44 -4.78
CA VAL A 283 -39.16 7.96 -5.71
C VAL A 283 -38.45 6.71 -5.10
N ARG A 284 -38.36 5.64 -5.87
CA ARG A 284 -37.64 4.42 -5.46
C ARG A 284 -36.19 4.52 -5.87
N LEU A 285 -35.28 4.45 -4.90
CA LEU A 285 -33.85 4.31 -5.16
C LEU A 285 -33.54 2.88 -5.65
N ARG A 286 -32.75 2.75 -6.70
CA ARG A 286 -32.27 1.49 -7.27
C ARG A 286 -30.79 1.27 -6.96
N GLU A 287 -30.02 2.35 -7.02
CA GLU A 287 -28.59 2.34 -6.78
C GLU A 287 -28.14 3.69 -6.23
N VAL A 288 -27.26 3.66 -5.23
CA VAL A 288 -26.54 4.84 -4.72
C VAL A 288 -25.12 4.40 -4.45
N GLN A 289 -24.20 4.82 -5.30
CA GLN A 289 -22.79 4.39 -5.24
C GLN A 289 -21.86 5.60 -5.29
N PRO A 290 -20.94 5.75 -4.32
CA PRO A 290 -19.86 6.71 -4.46
C PRO A 290 -18.92 6.26 -5.60
N THR A 291 -18.55 7.17 -6.49
CA THR A 291 -17.72 6.89 -7.67
C THR A 291 -16.30 7.42 -7.53
N ASP A 292 -16.01 8.16 -6.48
CA ASP A 292 -14.71 8.78 -6.22
C ASP A 292 -14.05 8.33 -4.90
N GLU A 293 -14.47 7.20 -4.37
CA GLU A 293 -13.85 6.55 -3.20
C GLU A 293 -12.64 5.66 -3.57
N SER A 294 -12.23 5.62 -4.85
CA SER A 294 -11.04 4.88 -5.26
C SER A 294 -9.76 5.52 -4.67
N LEU A 295 -8.76 4.69 -4.44
CA LEU A 295 -7.45 5.16 -4.00
C LEU A 295 -6.82 6.13 -5.01
N GLU A 296 -7.11 5.95 -6.31
CA GLU A 296 -6.67 6.85 -7.38
C GLU A 296 -7.19 8.27 -7.18
N SER A 297 -8.48 8.43 -6.85
CA SER A 297 -9.07 9.73 -6.56
C SER A 297 -8.44 10.39 -5.35
N VAL A 298 -8.22 9.64 -4.27
CA VAL A 298 -7.54 10.13 -3.05
C VAL A 298 -6.12 10.58 -3.37
N PHE A 299 -5.37 9.75 -4.09
CA PHE A 299 -3.98 10.03 -4.44
C PHE A 299 -3.85 11.25 -5.36
N ALA A 300 -4.69 11.35 -6.40
CA ALA A 300 -4.71 12.49 -7.30
C ALA A 300 -4.95 13.81 -6.54
N TYR A 301 -5.83 13.80 -5.54
CA TYR A 301 -6.10 14.98 -4.71
C TYR A 301 -4.93 15.36 -3.80
N LEU A 302 -4.22 14.39 -3.24
CA LEU A 302 -3.09 14.64 -2.34
C LEU A 302 -1.79 15.06 -3.05
N VAL A 303 -1.64 14.73 -4.33
CA VAL A 303 -0.42 15.03 -5.11
C VAL A 303 -0.56 16.34 -5.91
N THR A 304 -1.78 16.83 -6.15
CA THR A 304 -2.05 18.02 -6.98
C THR A 304 -2.10 19.32 -6.17
N ASP A 305 -2.20 19.25 -4.85
CA ASP A 305 -2.09 20.37 -3.90
C ASP A 305 -0.64 20.50 -3.41
#